data_7622a4439f46a71cab0d209d10626910
#
_entry.id   7622a4439f46a71cab0d209d10626910
#
_cell.length_a   1.000
_cell.length_b   1.000
_cell.length_c   1.000
_cell.angle_alpha   90.00
_cell.angle_beta   90.00
_cell.angle_gamma   90.00
#
_symmetry.space_group_name_H-M   'P 1'
#
loop_
_entity.id
_entity.type
_entity.pdbx_description
1 polymer ?
#
loop_
_entity_poly.entity_id
_entity_poly.type
_entity_poly.pdbx_seq_one_letter_code
_entity_poly.pdbx_strand_id
1 'polypeptide(L)'
;LGYFHHLVLPPFYYKNPSVNGLVNNYSEIINRIDNKHLKIYLYNFPQLSGIQLGVDLVEILSEKFPKNIVGYKDSSGDWDNTSQIMEKCPQINMFPGSEIFLSKALEKGAAGVITGTGNVNPGMVKQTYEAFYNDKKKSIILQKKIDDFRTAVQKYPLISALKGLIEYYRKDEGWQYLRPPLTALPKADLKNLIQSIDPLEFSLKS
;
A
#
# COMPACT_ATOMS: atom_id res chain seq x y z
N LEU A 1 12.96 20.82 -3.64
CA LEU A 1 11.52 20.56 -3.74
C LEU A 1 10.81 20.38 -2.39
N GLY A 2 11.55 20.24 -1.26
CA GLY A 2 10.97 20.18 0.09
C GLY A 2 10.27 18.87 0.48
N TYR A 3 10.38 17.81 -0.33
CA TYR A 3 9.86 16.49 0.03
C TYR A 3 10.92 15.72 0.79
N PHE A 4 10.55 15.20 1.97
CA PHE A 4 11.49 14.47 2.83
C PHE A 4 11.10 13.01 3.04
N HIS A 5 9.88 12.62 2.73
CA HIS A 5 9.35 11.27 2.91
C HIS A 5 9.22 10.56 1.56
N HIS A 6 9.86 9.41 1.41
CA HIS A 6 9.93 8.68 0.15
C HIS A 6 9.62 7.21 0.33
N LEU A 7 8.70 6.67 -0.49
CA LEU A 7 8.56 5.23 -0.70
C LEU A 7 9.61 4.79 -1.72
N VAL A 8 10.49 3.87 -1.33
CA VAL A 8 11.59 3.42 -2.18
C VAL A 8 11.50 1.91 -2.40
N LEU A 9 11.24 1.54 -3.67
CA LEU A 9 11.31 0.15 -4.13
C LEU A 9 12.76 -0.35 -4.15
N PRO A 10 13.00 -1.67 -4.03
CA PRO A 10 14.31 -2.23 -4.34
C PRO A 10 14.64 -2.09 -5.84
N PRO A 11 15.92 -2.22 -6.24
CA PRO A 11 16.26 -2.32 -7.65
C PRO A 11 15.57 -3.53 -8.27
N PHE A 12 14.75 -3.31 -9.32
CA PHE A 12 13.86 -4.34 -9.86
C PHE A 12 14.38 -5.02 -11.15
N TYR A 13 15.40 -4.46 -11.77
CA TYR A 13 15.94 -5.00 -13.01
C TYR A 13 16.86 -6.21 -12.77
N TYR A 14 17.79 -6.10 -11.83
CA TYR A 14 18.67 -7.19 -11.42
C TYR A 14 17.99 -8.09 -10.40
N LYS A 15 17.79 -9.35 -10.76
CA LYS A 15 17.08 -10.33 -9.92
C LYS A 15 18.02 -11.03 -8.94
N ASN A 16 17.47 -11.53 -7.86
CA ASN A 16 18.18 -12.28 -6.82
C ASN A 16 19.41 -11.56 -6.22
N PRO A 17 19.35 -10.26 -5.90
CA PRO A 17 20.43 -9.61 -5.19
C PRO A 17 20.58 -10.24 -3.80
N SER A 18 21.82 -10.29 -3.29
CA SER A 18 22.06 -10.67 -1.91
C SER A 18 21.55 -9.60 -0.93
N VAL A 19 21.29 -9.98 0.32
CA VAL A 19 20.95 -9.01 1.39
C VAL A 19 21.98 -7.90 1.46
N ASN A 20 23.28 -8.23 1.44
CA ASN A 20 24.37 -7.25 1.44
C ASN A 20 24.32 -6.31 0.22
N GLY A 21 23.95 -6.81 -0.95
CA GLY A 21 23.77 -5.99 -2.15
C GLY A 21 22.63 -4.98 -1.98
N LEU A 22 21.53 -5.38 -1.37
CA LEU A 22 20.41 -4.48 -1.05
C LEU A 22 20.79 -3.46 0.05
N VAL A 23 21.50 -3.91 1.10
CA VAL A 23 22.02 -2.99 2.13
C VAL A 23 22.91 -1.93 1.51
N ASN A 24 23.82 -2.32 0.62
CA ASN A 24 24.71 -1.37 -0.06
C ASN A 24 23.91 -0.41 -0.96
N ASN A 25 22.90 -0.89 -1.68
CA ASN A 25 22.06 -0.05 -2.53
C ASN A 25 21.35 1.05 -1.73
N TYR A 26 20.67 0.71 -0.64
CA TYR A 26 19.99 1.71 0.20
C TYR A 26 20.99 2.62 0.93
N SER A 27 22.13 2.06 1.38
CA SER A 27 23.21 2.86 1.99
C SER A 27 23.76 3.91 1.03
N GLU A 28 23.96 3.54 -0.24
CA GLU A 28 24.44 4.46 -1.28
C GLU A 28 23.45 5.60 -1.53
N ILE A 29 22.15 5.29 -1.59
CA ILE A 29 21.09 6.30 -1.73
C ILE A 29 21.15 7.30 -0.57
N ILE A 30 21.20 6.80 0.67
CA ILE A 30 21.20 7.64 1.87
C ILE A 30 22.45 8.50 1.92
N ASN A 31 23.61 7.90 1.72
CA ASN A 31 24.91 8.58 1.82
C ASN A 31 25.12 9.63 0.73
N ARG A 32 24.64 9.37 -0.51
CA ARG A 32 24.75 10.35 -1.60
C ARG A 32 23.80 11.51 -1.47
N ILE A 33 22.58 11.27 -0.96
CA ILE A 33 21.65 12.36 -0.70
C ILE A 33 22.13 13.23 0.46
N ASP A 34 22.79 12.63 1.46
CA ASP A 34 23.39 13.29 2.63
C ASP A 34 22.48 14.36 3.24
N ASN A 35 21.22 13.99 3.48
CA ASN A 35 20.23 14.90 4.05
C ASN A 35 19.61 14.30 5.31
N LYS A 36 19.85 14.95 6.45
CA LYS A 36 19.34 14.53 7.77
C LYS A 36 17.79 14.45 7.85
N HIS A 37 17.09 15.13 6.95
CA HIS A 37 15.62 15.13 6.90
C HIS A 37 15.07 14.03 5.99
N LEU A 38 15.92 13.33 5.22
CA LEU A 38 15.49 12.22 4.37
C LEU A 38 14.87 11.11 5.22
N LYS A 39 13.64 10.72 4.87
CA LYS A 39 12.88 9.63 5.46
C LYS A 39 12.51 8.63 4.38
N ILE A 40 12.96 7.39 4.54
CA ILE A 40 12.70 6.30 3.61
C ILE A 40 11.72 5.33 4.24
N TYR A 41 10.69 5.00 3.50
CA TYR A 41 9.79 3.88 3.72
C TYR A 41 10.17 2.80 2.72
N LEU A 42 10.73 1.70 3.19
CA LEU A 42 11.07 0.56 2.35
C LEU A 42 9.80 -0.01 1.73
N TYR A 43 9.78 -0.18 0.42
CA TYR A 43 8.59 -0.64 -0.28
C TYR A 43 8.77 -2.06 -0.80
N ASN A 44 8.16 -3.01 -0.10
CA ASN A 44 8.14 -4.42 -0.46
C ASN A 44 6.96 -4.70 -1.41
N PHE A 45 7.27 -5.03 -2.65
CA PHE A 45 6.28 -5.44 -3.65
C PHE A 45 6.87 -6.50 -4.58
N PRO A 46 7.10 -7.73 -4.08
CA PRO A 46 7.83 -8.77 -4.81
C PRO A 46 7.15 -9.19 -6.11
N GLN A 47 5.82 -9.10 -6.23
CA GLN A 47 5.11 -9.40 -7.47
C GLN A 47 5.50 -8.48 -8.64
N LEU A 48 5.93 -7.24 -8.35
CA LEU A 48 6.39 -6.30 -9.38
C LEU A 48 7.92 -6.18 -9.42
N SER A 49 8.59 -6.14 -8.28
CA SER A 49 10.05 -6.00 -8.22
C SER A 49 10.78 -7.31 -8.48
N GLY A 50 10.15 -8.46 -8.18
CA GLY A 50 10.82 -9.76 -8.14
C GLY A 50 11.80 -9.92 -6.97
N ILE A 51 11.73 -9.02 -5.97
CA ILE A 51 12.64 -8.99 -4.81
C ILE A 51 11.80 -8.84 -3.55
N GLN A 52 12.01 -9.76 -2.60
CA GLN A 52 11.43 -9.70 -1.26
C GLN A 52 12.36 -8.90 -0.35
N LEU A 53 11.80 -7.93 0.37
CA LEU A 53 12.50 -7.23 1.45
C LEU A 53 12.17 -7.95 2.77
N GLY A 54 13.03 -8.86 3.18
CA GLY A 54 12.83 -9.67 4.40
C GLY A 54 13.31 -8.97 5.67
N VAL A 55 13.04 -9.62 6.80
CA VAL A 55 13.35 -9.12 8.15
C VAL A 55 14.82 -8.74 8.31
N ASP A 56 15.75 -9.62 7.91
CA ASP A 56 17.20 -9.39 8.07
C ASP A 56 17.64 -8.06 7.42
N LEU A 57 17.11 -7.76 6.23
CA LEU A 57 17.41 -6.50 5.54
C LEU A 57 16.91 -5.30 6.32
N VAL A 58 15.67 -5.40 6.84
CA VAL A 58 15.02 -4.30 7.57
C VAL A 58 15.73 -4.04 8.88
N GLU A 59 16.11 -5.08 9.62
CA GLU A 59 16.91 -4.97 10.85
C GLU A 59 18.23 -4.24 10.59
N ILE A 60 19.04 -4.74 9.64
CA ILE A 60 20.34 -4.14 9.30
C ILE A 60 20.18 -2.67 8.90
N LEU A 61 19.22 -2.35 8.04
CA LEU A 61 19.02 -0.98 7.54
C LEU A 61 18.50 -0.04 8.63
N SER A 62 17.59 -0.49 9.48
CA SER A 62 17.02 0.34 10.55
C SER A 62 18.02 0.60 11.67
N GLU A 63 18.91 -0.35 11.96
CA GLU A 63 20.03 -0.16 12.90
C GLU A 63 21.11 0.78 12.33
N LYS A 64 21.46 0.60 11.05
CA LYS A 64 22.49 1.40 10.38
C LYS A 64 22.05 2.84 10.13
N PHE A 65 20.79 3.07 9.82
CA PHE A 65 20.22 4.37 9.46
C PHE A 65 18.91 4.69 10.21
N PRO A 66 18.94 4.71 11.57
CA PRO A 66 17.71 4.82 12.38
C PRO A 66 16.96 6.14 12.18
N LYS A 67 17.63 7.17 11.66
CA LYS A 67 17.01 8.48 11.38
C LYS A 67 16.40 8.57 9.98
N ASN A 68 16.83 7.68 9.06
CA ASN A 68 16.43 7.73 7.66
C ASN A 68 15.45 6.60 7.30
N ILE A 69 15.67 5.38 7.78
CA ILE A 69 14.77 4.24 7.57
C ILE A 69 13.70 4.28 8.66
N VAL A 70 12.53 4.79 8.33
CA VAL A 70 11.49 5.11 9.32
C VAL A 70 10.19 4.32 9.11
N GLY A 71 10.05 3.64 7.99
CA GLY A 71 8.83 2.90 7.69
C GLY A 71 9.02 1.78 6.68
N TYR A 72 7.99 0.97 6.59
CA TYR A 72 7.91 -0.16 5.68
C TYR A 72 6.49 -0.28 5.13
N LYS A 73 6.37 -0.30 3.80
CA LYS A 73 5.11 -0.63 3.13
C LYS A 73 5.19 -2.04 2.59
N ASP A 74 4.27 -2.90 3.00
CA ASP A 74 4.20 -4.28 2.55
C ASP A 74 3.02 -4.53 1.59
N SER A 75 3.33 -4.64 0.31
CA SER A 75 2.37 -5.01 -0.73
C SER A 75 2.52 -6.47 -1.19
N SER A 76 3.27 -7.29 -0.45
CA SER A 76 3.46 -8.72 -0.78
C SER A 76 2.16 -9.54 -0.64
N GLY A 77 1.28 -9.13 0.28
CA GLY A 77 0.16 -9.94 0.72
C GLY A 77 0.57 -11.08 1.68
N ASP A 78 1.85 -11.16 2.02
CA ASP A 78 2.41 -12.14 2.96
C ASP A 78 2.34 -11.58 4.39
N TRP A 79 1.33 -12.04 5.13
CA TRP A 79 1.10 -11.60 6.50
C TRP A 79 2.22 -12.06 7.45
N ASP A 80 2.85 -13.18 7.18
CA ASP A 80 3.91 -13.71 8.06
C ASP A 80 5.14 -12.80 7.97
N ASN A 81 5.53 -12.38 6.76
CA ASN A 81 6.58 -11.38 6.58
C ASN A 81 6.22 -10.04 7.28
N THR A 82 5.02 -9.53 7.06
CA THR A 82 4.53 -8.30 7.71
C THR A 82 4.62 -8.41 9.23
N SER A 83 4.11 -9.52 9.79
CA SER A 83 4.06 -9.75 11.24
C SER A 83 5.45 -9.88 11.85
N GLN A 84 6.38 -10.60 11.20
CA GLN A 84 7.75 -10.75 11.67
C GLN A 84 8.51 -9.43 11.69
N ILE A 85 8.32 -8.58 10.67
CA ILE A 85 8.95 -7.25 10.64
C ILE A 85 8.41 -6.38 11.78
N MET A 86 7.11 -6.41 12.05
CA MET A 86 6.52 -5.66 13.17
C MET A 86 7.05 -6.11 14.53
N GLU A 87 7.30 -7.42 14.68
CA GLU A 87 7.84 -7.99 15.91
C GLU A 87 9.33 -7.67 16.11
N LYS A 88 10.13 -7.80 15.06
CA LYS A 88 11.59 -7.64 15.11
C LYS A 88 12.05 -6.20 15.01
N CYS A 89 11.27 -5.36 14.31
CA CYS A 89 11.60 -3.96 14.04
C CYS A 89 10.49 -3.02 14.55
N PRO A 90 10.14 -3.01 15.85
CA PRO A 90 9.02 -2.24 16.39
C PRO A 90 9.17 -0.72 16.21
N GLN A 91 10.38 -0.23 15.95
CA GLN A 91 10.69 1.17 15.67
C GLN A 91 10.26 1.61 14.25
N ILE A 92 9.93 0.66 13.36
CA ILE A 92 9.56 0.93 11.97
C ILE A 92 8.03 1.12 11.86
N ASN A 93 7.61 2.22 11.27
CA ASN A 93 6.19 2.43 10.97
C ASN A 93 5.73 1.47 9.86
N MET A 94 4.93 0.48 10.23
CA MET A 94 4.39 -0.51 9.29
C MET A 94 3.13 0.00 8.61
N PHE A 95 3.06 -0.21 7.27
CA PHE A 95 1.90 0.06 6.44
C PHE A 95 1.63 -1.12 5.49
N PRO A 96 0.66 -1.99 5.77
CA PRO A 96 0.20 -2.96 4.76
C PRO A 96 -0.23 -2.27 3.46
N GLY A 97 -0.01 -2.93 2.33
CA GLY A 97 -0.38 -2.45 1.00
C GLY A 97 -1.84 -2.71 0.63
N SER A 98 -2.58 -3.38 1.51
CA SER A 98 -4.00 -3.67 1.34
C SER A 98 -4.76 -3.39 2.63
N GLU A 99 -5.90 -2.70 2.49
CA GLU A 99 -6.82 -2.39 3.59
C GLU A 99 -7.46 -3.63 4.24
N ILE A 100 -7.43 -4.79 3.58
CA ILE A 100 -7.86 -6.08 4.16
C ILE A 100 -7.10 -6.38 5.45
N PHE A 101 -5.85 -5.95 5.54
CA PHE A 101 -5.02 -6.13 6.73
C PHE A 101 -5.12 -4.99 7.73
N LEU A 102 -5.95 -3.94 7.50
CA LEU A 102 -5.91 -2.73 8.31
C LEU A 102 -6.13 -3.02 9.79
N SER A 103 -7.29 -3.56 10.19
CA SER A 103 -7.58 -3.83 11.60
C SER A 103 -6.59 -4.80 12.24
N LYS A 104 -6.25 -5.88 11.53
CA LYS A 104 -5.28 -6.89 11.99
C LYS A 104 -3.89 -6.29 12.22
N ALA A 105 -3.47 -5.36 11.36
CA ALA A 105 -2.18 -4.70 11.51
C ALA A 105 -2.20 -3.65 12.63
N LEU A 106 -3.31 -2.91 12.78
CA LEU A 106 -3.48 -1.95 13.89
C LEU A 106 -3.46 -2.65 15.25
N GLU A 107 -4.00 -3.87 15.37
CA GLU A 107 -3.91 -4.68 16.60
C GLU A 107 -2.46 -5.00 17.00
N LYS A 108 -1.55 -5.02 16.01
CA LYS A 108 -0.10 -5.23 16.23
C LYS A 108 0.71 -3.92 16.26
N GLY A 109 0.05 -2.76 16.23
CA GLY A 109 0.72 -1.46 16.31
C GLY A 109 1.15 -0.85 14.98
N ALA A 110 0.60 -1.30 13.84
CA ALA A 110 0.85 -0.64 12.56
C ALA A 110 0.40 0.83 12.57
N ALA A 111 1.09 1.67 11.80
CA ALA A 111 0.79 3.09 11.70
C ALA A 111 -0.46 3.39 10.84
N GLY A 112 -0.86 2.45 9.98
CA GLY A 112 -2.00 2.62 9.08
C GLY A 112 -1.88 1.71 7.87
N VAL A 113 -2.42 2.14 6.72
CA VAL A 113 -2.37 1.42 5.45
C VAL A 113 -2.02 2.36 4.31
N ILE A 114 -1.25 1.89 3.32
CA ILE A 114 -0.99 2.60 2.06
C ILE A 114 -1.49 1.72 0.92
N THR A 115 -2.74 1.92 0.52
CA THR A 115 -3.44 1.03 -0.42
C THR A 115 -3.81 1.72 -1.73
N GLY A 116 -3.86 0.95 -2.81
CA GLY A 116 -4.28 1.43 -4.13
C GLY A 116 -5.74 1.89 -4.15
N THR A 117 -6.64 1.18 -3.49
CA THR A 117 -8.06 1.54 -3.38
C THR A 117 -8.30 2.83 -2.58
N GLY A 118 -7.34 3.25 -1.76
CA GLY A 118 -7.35 4.56 -1.10
C GLY A 118 -7.44 5.75 -2.06
N ASN A 119 -7.15 5.56 -3.35
CA ASN A 119 -7.36 6.60 -4.38
C ASN A 119 -8.84 6.85 -4.70
N VAL A 120 -9.72 5.90 -4.42
CA VAL A 120 -11.18 6.04 -4.68
C VAL A 120 -12.02 5.93 -3.42
N ASN A 121 -11.51 5.25 -2.38
CA ASN A 121 -12.25 4.97 -1.15
C ASN A 121 -11.51 5.40 0.13
N PRO A 122 -10.87 6.59 0.17
CA PRO A 122 -10.12 7.02 1.34
C PRO A 122 -11.02 7.25 2.57
N GLY A 123 -12.25 7.69 2.33
CA GLY A 123 -13.20 8.01 3.41
C GLY A 123 -13.59 6.78 4.24
N MET A 124 -13.91 5.65 3.60
CA MET A 124 -14.28 4.42 4.31
C MET A 124 -13.07 3.80 5.02
N VAL A 125 -11.89 3.83 4.37
CA VAL A 125 -10.64 3.36 4.99
C VAL A 125 -10.31 4.19 6.23
N LYS A 126 -10.42 5.53 6.15
CA LYS A 126 -10.22 6.44 7.29
C LYS A 126 -11.21 6.18 8.41
N GLN A 127 -12.49 6.03 8.09
CA GLN A 127 -13.52 5.73 9.09
C GLN A 127 -13.25 4.38 9.81
N THR A 128 -12.76 3.37 9.08
CA THR A 128 -12.36 2.09 9.68
C THR A 128 -11.21 2.27 10.65
N TYR A 129 -10.19 3.03 10.25
CA TYR A 129 -9.05 3.37 11.09
C TYR A 129 -9.47 4.10 12.38
N GLU A 130 -10.30 5.14 12.26
CA GLU A 130 -10.78 5.91 13.42
C GLU A 130 -11.67 5.06 14.34
N ALA A 131 -12.57 4.25 13.77
CA ALA A 131 -13.43 3.36 14.54
C ALA A 131 -12.65 2.28 15.28
N PHE A 132 -11.51 1.84 14.78
CA PHE A 132 -10.65 0.87 15.46
C PHE A 132 -10.28 1.31 16.89
N TYR A 133 -10.02 2.61 17.07
CA TYR A 133 -9.64 3.18 18.37
C TYR A 133 -10.83 3.63 19.21
N ASN A 134 -11.97 3.97 18.57
CA ASN A 134 -13.07 4.64 19.25
C ASN A 134 -14.33 3.79 19.40
N ASP A 135 -14.56 2.81 18.49
CA ASP A 135 -15.76 1.97 18.46
C ASP A 135 -15.46 0.64 17.78
N LYS A 136 -15.07 -0.33 18.57
CA LYS A 136 -14.67 -1.66 18.07
C LYS A 136 -15.79 -2.38 17.29
N LYS A 137 -17.05 -2.23 17.68
CA LYS A 137 -18.18 -2.86 16.95
C LYS A 137 -18.34 -2.26 15.56
N LYS A 138 -18.29 -0.94 15.48
CA LYS A 138 -18.34 -0.20 14.21
C LYS A 138 -17.12 -0.52 13.34
N SER A 139 -15.94 -0.65 13.93
CA SER A 139 -14.70 -1.02 13.20
C SER A 139 -14.85 -2.37 12.49
N ILE A 140 -15.40 -3.39 13.14
CA ILE A 140 -15.63 -4.71 12.53
C ILE A 140 -16.54 -4.61 11.31
N ILE A 141 -17.64 -3.84 11.42
CA ILE A 141 -18.59 -3.64 10.31
C ILE A 141 -17.92 -2.91 9.13
N LEU A 142 -17.17 -1.85 9.44
CA LEU A 142 -16.47 -1.06 8.43
C LEU A 142 -15.33 -1.86 7.78
N GLN A 143 -14.58 -2.65 8.55
CA GLN A 143 -13.55 -3.53 8.01
C GLN A 143 -14.15 -4.48 6.98
N LYS A 144 -15.29 -5.12 7.31
CA LYS A 144 -15.95 -5.98 6.33
C LYS A 144 -16.34 -5.23 5.06
N LYS A 145 -16.85 -4.00 5.15
CA LYS A 145 -17.21 -3.18 3.97
C LYS A 145 -15.99 -2.90 3.08
N ILE A 146 -14.82 -2.53 3.67
CA ILE A 146 -13.62 -2.29 2.88
C ILE A 146 -13.03 -3.58 2.31
N ASP A 147 -13.16 -4.72 3.00
CA ASP A 147 -12.76 -6.03 2.50
C ASP A 147 -13.60 -6.44 1.27
N ASP A 148 -14.91 -6.28 1.37
CA ASP A 148 -15.85 -6.59 0.26
C ASP A 148 -15.56 -5.68 -0.94
N PHE A 149 -15.32 -4.37 -0.71
CA PHE A 149 -14.94 -3.43 -1.76
C PHE A 149 -13.62 -3.85 -2.43
N ARG A 150 -12.59 -4.13 -1.64
CA ARG A 150 -11.31 -4.59 -2.15
C ARG A 150 -11.44 -5.88 -2.96
N THR A 151 -12.20 -6.83 -2.46
CA THR A 151 -12.45 -8.12 -3.12
C THR A 151 -13.16 -7.94 -4.47
N ALA A 152 -14.09 -7.00 -4.57
CA ALA A 152 -14.75 -6.68 -5.84
C ALA A 152 -13.77 -6.06 -6.85
N VAL A 153 -12.98 -5.07 -6.42
CA VAL A 153 -12.05 -4.34 -7.29
C VAL A 153 -10.90 -5.22 -7.79
N GLN A 154 -10.34 -6.09 -6.92
CA GLN A 154 -9.17 -6.90 -7.27
C GLN A 154 -9.44 -8.07 -8.24
N LYS A 155 -10.70 -8.31 -8.62
CA LYS A 155 -11.06 -9.23 -9.72
C LYS A 155 -10.59 -8.72 -11.08
N TYR A 156 -10.23 -7.44 -11.17
CA TYR A 156 -9.84 -6.74 -12.37
C TYR A 156 -8.44 -6.14 -12.24
N PRO A 157 -7.78 -5.76 -13.35
CA PRO A 157 -6.55 -4.98 -13.28
C PRO A 157 -6.77 -3.70 -12.46
N LEU A 158 -6.09 -3.61 -11.31
CA LEU A 158 -6.40 -2.63 -10.26
C LEU A 158 -6.48 -1.19 -10.79
N ILE A 159 -5.45 -0.75 -11.53
CA ILE A 159 -5.39 0.64 -12.02
C ILE A 159 -6.55 0.93 -12.98
N SER A 160 -6.85 0.00 -13.90
CA SER A 160 -7.95 0.12 -14.85
C SER A 160 -9.32 0.16 -14.14
N ALA A 161 -9.49 -0.70 -13.13
CA ALA A 161 -10.72 -0.73 -12.33
C ALA A 161 -10.94 0.58 -11.56
N LEU A 162 -9.90 1.09 -10.87
CA LEU A 162 -10.01 2.34 -10.11
C LEU A 162 -10.30 3.53 -11.01
N LYS A 163 -9.63 3.63 -12.16
CA LYS A 163 -9.89 4.70 -13.13
C LYS A 163 -11.29 4.60 -13.74
N GLY A 164 -11.76 3.39 -14.03
CA GLY A 164 -13.14 3.17 -14.49
C GLY A 164 -14.19 3.59 -13.46
N LEU A 165 -13.95 3.33 -12.17
CA LEU A 165 -14.83 3.84 -11.11
C LEU A 165 -14.85 5.36 -11.04
N ILE A 166 -13.68 6.02 -11.15
CA ILE A 166 -13.62 7.49 -11.16
C ILE A 166 -14.38 8.05 -12.35
N GLU A 167 -14.16 7.50 -13.55
CA GLU A 167 -14.90 7.87 -14.77
C GLU A 167 -16.40 7.80 -14.54
N TYR A 168 -16.89 6.66 -14.08
CA TYR A 168 -18.32 6.42 -13.91
C TYR A 168 -18.97 7.41 -12.93
N TYR A 169 -18.36 7.59 -11.74
CA TYR A 169 -18.95 8.45 -10.70
C TYR A 169 -18.76 9.95 -10.97
N ARG A 170 -17.68 10.36 -11.64
CA ARG A 170 -17.43 11.77 -12.02
C ARG A 170 -17.99 12.15 -13.38
N LYS A 171 -18.41 11.17 -14.18
CA LYS A 171 -18.87 11.37 -15.58
C LYS A 171 -17.79 12.11 -16.42
N ASP A 172 -16.53 11.74 -16.23
CA ASP A 172 -15.38 12.33 -16.89
C ASP A 172 -14.61 11.25 -17.66
N GLU A 173 -14.83 11.23 -18.99
CA GLU A 173 -14.22 10.24 -19.89
C GLU A 173 -12.69 10.33 -19.95
N GLY A 174 -12.09 11.43 -19.51
CA GLY A 174 -10.64 11.59 -19.43
C GLY A 174 -9.96 10.51 -18.59
N TRP A 175 -10.69 9.91 -17.67
CA TRP A 175 -10.17 8.82 -16.82
C TRP A 175 -10.03 7.46 -17.54
N GLN A 176 -10.56 7.30 -18.73
CA GLN A 176 -10.33 6.11 -19.58
C GLN A 176 -8.92 6.05 -20.15
N TYR A 177 -8.22 7.19 -20.22
CA TYR A 177 -6.87 7.24 -20.80
C TYR A 177 -5.84 6.74 -19.80
N LEU A 178 -5.25 5.58 -20.12
CA LEU A 178 -4.13 5.00 -19.40
C LEU A 178 -2.87 5.00 -20.29
N ARG A 179 -1.72 5.12 -19.66
CA ARG A 179 -0.45 4.97 -20.41
C ARG A 179 -0.23 3.50 -20.75
N PRO A 180 0.11 3.16 -21.99
CA PRO A 180 0.53 1.82 -22.35
C PRO A 180 1.67 1.31 -21.44
N PRO A 181 1.68 0.01 -21.09
CA PRO A 181 0.87 -1.08 -21.62
C PRO A 181 -0.51 -1.24 -20.95
N LEU A 182 -0.90 -0.34 -20.04
CA LEU A 182 -2.22 -0.39 -19.40
C LEU A 182 -3.33 -0.02 -20.38
N THR A 183 -4.48 -0.68 -20.23
CA THR A 183 -5.69 -0.42 -21.02
C THR A 183 -6.86 -0.08 -20.12
N ALA A 184 -7.84 0.65 -20.65
CA ALA A 184 -9.09 0.91 -19.93
C ALA A 184 -9.81 -0.41 -19.60
N LEU A 185 -10.57 -0.40 -18.50
CA LEU A 185 -11.42 -1.53 -18.15
C LEU A 185 -12.56 -1.66 -19.18
N PRO A 186 -12.82 -2.88 -19.74
CA PRO A 186 -13.93 -3.07 -20.64
C PRO A 186 -15.27 -2.63 -20.02
N LYS A 187 -16.17 -2.03 -20.81
CA LYS A 187 -17.44 -1.49 -20.30
C LYS A 187 -18.31 -2.55 -19.59
N ALA A 188 -18.27 -3.81 -20.05
CA ALA A 188 -18.98 -4.91 -19.41
C ALA A 188 -18.43 -5.20 -18.01
N ASP A 189 -17.09 -5.21 -17.86
CA ASP A 189 -16.42 -5.44 -16.59
C ASP A 189 -16.65 -4.28 -15.62
N LEU A 190 -16.61 -3.04 -16.11
CA LEU A 190 -16.94 -1.88 -15.30
C LEU A 190 -18.37 -1.94 -14.77
N LYS A 191 -19.33 -2.33 -15.62
CA LYS A 191 -20.73 -2.53 -15.19
C LYS A 191 -20.85 -3.60 -14.10
N ASN A 192 -20.17 -4.74 -14.26
CA ASN A 192 -20.17 -5.82 -13.27
C ASN A 192 -19.53 -5.37 -11.95
N LEU A 193 -18.43 -4.62 -12.03
CA LEU A 193 -17.77 -4.04 -10.85
C LEU A 193 -18.72 -3.10 -10.10
N ILE A 194 -19.38 -2.17 -10.79
CA ILE A 194 -20.32 -1.23 -10.18
C ILE A 194 -21.46 -1.99 -9.48
N GLN A 195 -22.06 -2.98 -10.14
CA GLN A 195 -23.10 -3.82 -9.53
C GLN A 195 -22.60 -4.56 -8.27
N SER A 196 -21.33 -4.96 -8.25
CA SER A 196 -20.75 -5.66 -7.09
C SER A 196 -20.50 -4.74 -5.88
N ILE A 197 -20.27 -3.45 -6.10
CA ILE A 197 -20.01 -2.48 -5.03
C ILE A 197 -21.24 -1.66 -4.62
N ASP A 198 -22.31 -1.69 -5.40
CA ASP A 198 -23.55 -0.96 -5.12
C ASP A 198 -24.14 -1.27 -3.73
N PRO A 199 -24.20 -2.57 -3.28
CA PRO A 199 -24.68 -2.89 -1.94
C PRO A 199 -23.82 -2.34 -0.79
N LEU A 200 -22.60 -1.87 -1.08
CA LEU A 200 -21.68 -1.33 -0.08
C LEU A 200 -21.92 0.16 0.21
N GLU A 201 -22.90 0.78 -0.48
CA GLU A 201 -23.19 2.23 -0.39
C GLU A 201 -21.95 3.09 -0.72
N PHE A 202 -21.11 2.58 -1.63
CA PHE A 202 -19.93 3.29 -2.07
C PHE A 202 -20.29 4.56 -2.85
N SER A 203 -19.65 5.66 -2.51
CA SER A 203 -19.71 6.90 -3.27
C SER A 203 -18.34 7.55 -3.37
N LEU A 204 -17.98 8.01 -4.55
CA LEU A 204 -16.78 8.80 -4.74
C LEU A 204 -17.06 10.22 -4.23
N LYS A 205 -16.74 10.47 -2.96
CA LYS A 205 -16.81 11.83 -2.43
C LYS A 205 -15.63 12.64 -2.95
N SER A 206 -15.94 13.82 -3.47
CA SER A 206 -14.97 14.86 -3.87
C SER A 206 -14.15 15.35 -2.68
#